data_d8d4ed6e54e7e6fe8b20d9977d38e084
#
_entry.id   d8d4ed6e54e7e6fe8b20d9977d38e084
#
_cell.length_a   1.000
_cell.length_b   1.000
_cell.length_c   1.000
_cell.angle_alpha   90.00
_cell.angle_beta   90.00
_cell.angle_gamma   90.00
#
_symmetry.space_group_name_H-M   'P 1'
#
loop_
_entity.id
_entity.type
_entity.pdbx_description
1 polymer ?
#
loop_
_entity_poly.entity_id
_entity_poly.type
_entity_poly.pdbx_seq_one_letter_code
_entity_poly.pdbx_strand_id
1 'polypeptide(L)'
;MGLPAQHPEYPTVNHCVGGVTHFDDAPEWIYGLDNPYLHGVYAPVTQELSAEGLRVSGELPADLEGAYLRNGPNPLLPPKNRYHPFDGDGMVHGVYFLDGAVSYRNRWVGTDALAEERARGSSVSPG
;
A
#
# COMPACT_ATOMS: atom_id res chain seq x y z
N MET A 1 20.00 1.82 -7.14
CA MET A 1 20.05 0.35 -7.15
C MET A 1 18.70 -0.18 -7.64
N GLY A 2 18.70 -0.92 -8.73
CA GLY A 2 17.47 -1.46 -9.30
C GLY A 2 16.80 -2.44 -8.34
N LEU A 3 15.49 -2.34 -8.21
CA LEU A 3 14.70 -3.31 -7.48
C LEU A 3 14.75 -4.67 -8.22
N PRO A 4 14.73 -5.80 -7.50
CA PRO A 4 14.72 -7.12 -8.12
C PRO A 4 13.40 -7.44 -8.85
N ALA A 5 12.56 -6.44 -9.10
CA ALA A 5 11.30 -6.56 -9.81
C ALA A 5 11.44 -7.14 -11.23
N GLN A 6 12.64 -7.13 -11.75
CA GLN A 6 12.98 -7.67 -13.07
C GLN A 6 13.38 -9.15 -13.04
N HIS A 7 13.37 -9.78 -11.89
CA HIS A 7 13.75 -11.19 -11.79
C HIS A 7 12.62 -12.07 -12.37
N PRO A 8 12.90 -12.87 -13.40
CA PRO A 8 11.86 -13.59 -14.14
C PRO A 8 11.13 -14.67 -13.32
N GLU A 9 11.69 -15.09 -12.19
CA GLU A 9 11.11 -16.10 -11.31
C GLU A 9 10.14 -15.53 -10.28
N TYR A 10 10.09 -14.20 -10.13
CA TYR A 10 9.22 -13.57 -9.16
C TYR A 10 8.16 -12.75 -9.88
N PRO A 11 6.93 -12.79 -9.41
CA PRO A 11 5.96 -11.81 -9.84
C PRO A 11 6.49 -10.40 -9.56
N THR A 12 6.04 -9.44 -10.31
CA THR A 12 6.40 -8.05 -10.08
C THR A 12 6.12 -7.66 -8.63
N VAL A 13 6.91 -6.78 -8.10
CA VAL A 13 6.88 -6.44 -6.67
C VAL A 13 5.49 -6.00 -6.20
N ASN A 14 4.73 -5.37 -7.05
CA ASN A 14 3.35 -5.00 -6.79
C ASN A 14 2.42 -6.22 -6.58
N HIS A 15 2.75 -7.38 -7.12
CA HIS A 15 2.02 -8.62 -6.87
C HIS A 15 2.48 -9.34 -5.61
N CYS A 16 3.70 -9.08 -5.15
CA CYS A 16 4.28 -9.81 -4.03
C CYS A 16 3.93 -9.21 -2.69
N VAL A 17 3.89 -7.92 -2.58
CA VAL A 17 3.87 -7.25 -1.28
C VAL A 17 2.72 -6.26 -1.14
N GLY A 18 1.95 -6.01 -2.16
CA GLY A 18 0.85 -5.04 -2.09
C GLY A 18 1.26 -3.68 -1.52
N GLY A 19 2.52 -3.48 -1.27
CA GLY A 19 3.05 -2.16 -1.02
C GLY A 19 3.24 -1.47 -2.36
N VAL A 20 3.15 -0.18 -2.40
CA VAL A 20 3.46 0.57 -3.60
C VAL A 20 4.93 0.45 -3.86
N THR A 21 5.24 -0.44 -4.69
CA THR A 21 6.60 -0.68 -5.12
C THR A 21 6.74 -0.48 -6.61
N HIS A 22 5.62 -0.34 -7.29
CA HIS A 22 5.60 -0.10 -8.71
C HIS A 22 4.96 1.25 -9.01
N PHE A 23 5.68 2.11 -9.69
CA PHE A 23 5.23 3.47 -9.98
C PHE A 23 4.00 3.53 -10.87
N ASP A 24 3.78 2.50 -11.68
CA ASP A 24 2.64 2.42 -12.57
C ASP A 24 1.30 2.25 -11.84
N ASP A 25 1.34 1.82 -10.58
CA ASP A 25 0.15 1.69 -9.75
C ASP A 25 -0.19 2.97 -8.97
N ALA A 26 0.66 3.98 -9.07
CA ALA A 26 0.41 5.25 -8.43
C ALA A 26 -0.73 6.01 -9.14
N PRO A 27 -1.56 6.75 -8.42
CA PRO A 27 -2.62 7.53 -9.03
C PRO A 27 -2.04 8.67 -9.89
N GLU A 28 -2.68 8.94 -11.02
CA GLU A 28 -2.22 9.96 -11.96
C GLU A 28 -2.07 11.35 -11.35
N TRP A 29 -2.87 11.67 -10.35
CA TRP A 29 -2.84 12.98 -9.72
C TRP A 29 -1.53 13.30 -8.99
N ILE A 30 -0.73 12.29 -8.62
CA ILE A 30 0.57 12.55 -7.95
C ILE A 30 1.57 13.27 -8.85
N TYR A 31 1.46 13.08 -10.16
CA TYR A 31 2.41 13.66 -11.11
C TYR A 31 2.31 15.18 -11.22
N GLY A 32 1.20 15.74 -10.79
CA GLY A 32 1.02 17.20 -10.71
C GLY A 32 1.47 17.82 -9.39
N LEU A 33 1.90 17.02 -8.43
CA LEU A 33 2.27 17.46 -7.11
C LEU A 33 3.76 17.22 -6.84
N ASP A 34 4.50 18.28 -6.57
CA ASP A 34 5.90 18.22 -6.19
C ASP A 34 6.03 18.03 -4.67
N ASN A 35 5.73 16.82 -4.22
CA ASN A 35 5.82 16.46 -2.81
C ASN A 35 6.50 15.09 -2.67
N PRO A 36 7.68 15.02 -2.01
CA PRO A 36 8.43 13.77 -1.90
C PRO A 36 7.68 12.66 -1.16
N TYR A 37 6.71 13.00 -0.33
CA TYR A 37 5.89 12.04 0.41
C TYR A 37 4.74 11.44 -0.41
N LEU A 38 4.66 11.76 -1.68
CA LEU A 38 3.69 11.20 -2.63
C LEU A 38 4.36 10.44 -3.77
N HIS A 39 5.69 10.35 -3.76
CA HIS A 39 6.46 9.72 -4.82
C HIS A 39 7.36 8.60 -4.33
N GLY A 40 7.81 7.77 -5.25
CA GLY A 40 8.71 6.67 -4.96
C GLY A 40 8.07 5.66 -4.01
N VAL A 41 8.79 5.28 -2.97
CA VAL A 41 8.31 4.34 -1.96
C VAL A 41 7.13 4.86 -1.13
N TYR A 42 6.86 6.15 -1.21
CA TYR A 42 5.73 6.81 -0.53
C TYR A 42 4.52 7.01 -1.43
N ALA A 43 4.60 6.60 -2.70
CA ALA A 43 3.47 6.77 -3.62
C ALA A 43 2.23 6.01 -3.11
N PRO A 44 1.05 6.63 -3.15
CA PRO A 44 -0.17 6.00 -2.65
C PRO A 44 -0.54 4.74 -3.41
N VAL A 45 -1.09 3.78 -2.68
CA VAL A 45 -1.73 2.59 -3.24
C VAL A 45 -3.15 2.94 -3.66
N THR A 46 -3.53 2.55 -4.86
CA THR A 46 -4.84 2.91 -5.43
C THR A 46 -5.93 1.89 -5.15
N GLN A 47 -5.58 0.67 -4.78
CA GLN A 47 -6.52 -0.43 -4.67
C GLN A 47 -6.32 -1.23 -3.40
N GLU A 48 -7.43 -1.71 -2.86
CA GLU A 48 -7.40 -2.77 -1.87
C GLU A 48 -7.06 -4.09 -2.55
N LEU A 49 -6.12 -4.81 -1.96
CA LEU A 49 -5.57 -6.04 -2.52
C LEU A 49 -5.68 -7.17 -1.51
N SER A 50 -5.98 -8.37 -2.01
CA SER A 50 -5.80 -9.63 -1.30
C SER A 50 -5.01 -10.57 -2.20
N ALA A 51 -3.89 -11.05 -1.72
CA ALA A 51 -3.02 -11.97 -2.44
C ALA A 51 -2.73 -13.20 -1.59
N GLU A 52 -3.08 -14.36 -2.14
CA GLU A 52 -2.87 -15.65 -1.49
C GLU A 52 -1.65 -16.35 -2.09
N GLY A 53 -1.04 -17.26 -1.31
CA GLY A 53 0.03 -18.11 -1.79
C GLY A 53 1.23 -17.35 -2.30
N LEU A 54 1.70 -16.36 -1.56
CA LEU A 54 2.88 -15.58 -1.94
C LEU A 54 4.11 -16.48 -2.02
N ARG A 55 4.92 -16.23 -3.02
CA ARG A 55 6.20 -16.92 -3.14
C ARG A 55 7.16 -16.47 -2.06
N VAL A 56 7.74 -17.43 -1.36
CA VAL A 56 8.74 -17.19 -0.34
C VAL A 56 10.11 -17.57 -0.88
N SER A 57 11.09 -16.71 -0.70
CA SER A 57 12.50 -17.01 -0.96
C SER A 57 13.17 -17.33 0.37
N GLY A 58 13.76 -18.50 0.46
CA GLY A 58 14.30 -19.03 1.70
C GLY A 58 13.30 -19.92 2.43
N GLU A 59 13.57 -20.20 3.69
CA GLU A 59 12.74 -21.05 4.51
C GLU A 59 12.06 -20.25 5.63
N LEU A 60 10.78 -20.50 5.81
CA LEU A 60 10.05 -20.02 6.98
C LEU A 60 10.16 -21.03 8.12
N PRO A 61 10.29 -20.57 9.38
CA PRO A 61 10.15 -21.47 10.51
C PRO A 61 8.81 -22.23 10.45
N ALA A 62 8.83 -23.52 10.70
CA ALA A 62 7.62 -24.35 10.61
C ALA A 62 6.53 -23.96 11.60
N ASP A 63 6.92 -23.35 12.71
CA ASP A 63 6.04 -22.88 13.78
C ASP A 63 5.65 -21.41 13.66
N LEU A 64 6.03 -20.74 12.57
CA LEU A 64 5.64 -19.35 12.34
C LEU A 64 4.17 -19.28 11.95
N GLU A 65 3.37 -18.71 12.83
CA GLU A 65 1.94 -18.54 12.64
C GLU A 65 1.50 -17.18 13.19
N GLY A 66 0.65 -16.49 12.47
CA GLY A 66 0.13 -15.20 12.87
C GLY A 66 0.18 -14.16 11.78
N ALA A 67 0.18 -12.90 12.17
CA ALA A 67 0.15 -11.79 11.24
C ALA A 67 1.12 -10.69 11.65
N TYR A 68 1.77 -10.11 10.66
CA TYR A 68 2.44 -8.82 10.78
C TYR A 68 1.53 -7.74 10.20
N LEU A 69 1.14 -6.78 11.02
CA LEU A 69 0.25 -5.71 10.63
C LEU A 69 0.97 -4.36 10.71
N ARG A 70 0.74 -3.53 9.72
CA ARG A 70 1.24 -2.16 9.69
C ARG A 70 0.14 -1.22 9.24
N ASN A 71 -0.10 -0.17 10.00
CA ASN A 71 -0.92 0.95 9.57
C ASN A 71 -0.03 2.07 9.04
N GLY A 72 -0.41 2.66 7.94
CA GLY A 72 0.32 3.76 7.34
C GLY A 72 -0.58 4.72 6.60
N PRO A 73 -0.12 5.94 6.33
CA PRO A 73 -0.87 6.91 5.57
C PRO A 73 -0.93 6.53 4.09
N ASN A 74 -2.11 6.59 3.52
CA ASN A 74 -2.33 6.29 2.12
C ASN A 74 -3.49 7.13 1.58
N PRO A 75 -3.23 8.37 1.14
CA PRO A 75 -4.29 9.26 0.71
C PRO A 75 -5.07 8.67 -0.46
N LEU A 76 -6.37 8.58 -0.30
CA LEU A 76 -7.29 8.08 -1.33
C LEU A 76 -7.43 9.08 -2.48
N LEU A 77 -7.45 10.36 -2.14
CA LEU A 77 -7.68 11.46 -3.07
C LEU A 77 -6.57 12.51 -2.97
N PRO A 78 -6.41 13.35 -4.01
CA PRO A 78 -5.38 14.39 -3.98
C PRO A 78 -5.58 15.33 -2.79
N PRO A 79 -4.53 15.61 -2.01
CA PRO A 79 -4.59 16.58 -0.94
C PRO A 79 -4.85 17.99 -1.50
N LYS A 80 -5.61 18.80 -0.75
CA LYS A 80 -5.98 20.14 -1.19
C LYS A 80 -4.83 21.15 -1.17
N ASN A 81 -3.94 20.97 -0.19
CA ASN A 81 -2.84 21.91 0.07
C ASN A 81 -1.52 21.16 0.26
N ARG A 82 -0.81 21.53 1.31
CA ARG A 82 0.39 20.79 1.70
C ARG A 82 0.01 19.42 2.25
N TYR A 83 0.68 18.39 1.76
CA TYR A 83 0.55 17.05 2.29
C TYR A 83 1.70 16.75 3.24
N HIS A 84 1.36 16.27 4.42
CA HIS A 84 2.29 15.70 5.37
C HIS A 84 2.06 14.19 5.46
N PRO A 85 3.07 13.35 5.70
CA PRO A 85 2.88 11.90 5.78
C PRO A 85 1.80 11.43 6.75
N PHE A 86 1.52 12.23 7.78
CA PHE A 86 0.48 11.90 8.77
C PHE A 86 -0.94 12.33 8.37
N ASP A 87 -1.08 13.03 7.26
CA ASP A 87 -2.40 13.52 6.81
C ASP A 87 -3.13 12.53 5.91
N GLY A 88 -2.46 11.46 5.50
CA GLY A 88 -3.07 10.45 4.63
C GLY A 88 -4.09 9.57 5.34
N ASP A 89 -5.03 9.07 4.57
CA ASP A 89 -6.00 8.08 5.05
C ASP A 89 -5.29 6.84 5.53
N GLY A 90 -5.71 6.32 6.66
CA GLY A 90 -5.12 5.11 7.21
C GLY A 90 -5.36 3.90 6.31
N MET A 91 -4.30 3.18 5.99
CA MET A 91 -4.40 1.88 5.34
C MET A 91 -3.62 0.85 6.15
N VAL A 92 -4.28 -0.24 6.49
CA VAL A 92 -3.65 -1.37 7.16
C VAL A 92 -3.15 -2.36 6.12
N HIS A 93 -1.88 -2.70 6.24
CA HIS A 93 -1.24 -3.77 5.46
C HIS A 93 -0.99 -4.95 6.38
N GLY A 94 -1.33 -6.14 5.94
CA GLY A 94 -1.14 -7.36 6.72
C GLY A 94 -0.44 -8.45 5.91
N VAL A 95 0.58 -9.05 6.51
CA VAL A 95 1.20 -10.28 6.01
C VAL A 95 0.83 -11.39 6.99
N TYR A 96 0.25 -12.45 6.49
CA TYR A 96 -0.29 -13.54 7.29
C TYR A 96 0.48 -14.82 7.01
N PHE A 97 0.83 -15.52 8.09
CA PHE A 97 1.59 -16.77 8.06
C PHE A 97 0.74 -17.87 8.66
N LEU A 98 0.51 -18.93 7.91
CA LEU A 98 -0.22 -20.11 8.38
C LEU A 98 0.23 -21.34 7.60
N ASP A 99 0.66 -22.38 8.30
CA ASP A 99 1.05 -23.68 7.73
C ASP A 99 2.08 -23.55 6.59
N GLY A 100 3.06 -22.67 6.74
CA GLY A 100 4.09 -22.42 5.72
C GLY A 100 3.62 -21.58 4.54
N ALA A 101 2.35 -21.19 4.50
CA ALA A 101 1.80 -20.32 3.49
C ALA A 101 1.82 -18.86 3.93
N VAL A 102 2.01 -17.96 2.97
CA VAL A 102 2.03 -16.53 3.20
C VAL A 102 0.98 -15.86 2.33
N SER A 103 0.19 -15.00 2.94
CA SER A 103 -0.77 -14.17 2.23
C SER A 103 -0.63 -12.70 2.64
N TYR A 104 -1.18 -11.81 1.81
CA TYR A 104 -1.13 -10.37 2.01
C TYR A 104 -2.50 -9.76 1.81
N ARG A 105 -2.82 -8.75 2.61
CA ARG A 105 -4.01 -7.92 2.42
C ARG A 105 -3.72 -6.47 2.78
N ASN A 106 -4.34 -5.57 2.05
CA ASN A 106 -4.42 -4.18 2.49
C ASN A 106 -5.87 -3.69 2.47
N ARG A 107 -6.20 -2.80 3.40
CA ARG A 107 -7.53 -2.20 3.50
C ARG A 107 -7.42 -0.81 4.09
N TRP A 108 -8.17 0.13 3.51
CA TRP A 108 -8.34 1.42 4.17
C TRP A 108 -9.10 1.28 5.47
N VAL A 109 -8.71 2.09 6.45
CA VAL A 109 -9.46 2.20 7.69
C VAL A 109 -10.73 3.01 7.39
N GLY A 110 -11.90 2.41 7.63
CA GLY A 110 -13.20 3.01 7.34
C GLY A 110 -13.57 4.11 8.32
N THR A 111 -12.93 5.26 8.23
CA THR A 111 -13.26 6.44 9.02
C THR A 111 -14.42 7.21 8.41
N ASP A 112 -15.09 8.04 9.22
CA ASP A 112 -16.13 8.93 8.71
C ASP A 112 -15.57 9.91 7.68
N ALA A 113 -14.35 10.39 7.88
CA ALA A 113 -13.65 11.24 6.93
C ALA A 113 -13.46 10.57 5.58
N LEU A 114 -13.00 9.31 5.57
CA LEU A 114 -12.84 8.54 4.34
C LEU A 114 -14.18 8.32 3.62
N ALA A 115 -15.24 8.06 4.37
CA ALA A 115 -16.58 7.92 3.82
C ALA A 115 -17.07 9.22 3.16
N GLU A 116 -16.80 10.34 3.79
CA GLU A 116 -17.12 11.67 3.25
C GLU A 116 -16.31 11.97 1.98
N GLU A 117 -15.02 11.67 1.97
CA GLU A 117 -14.18 11.85 0.80
C GLU A 117 -14.65 11.02 -0.39
N ARG A 118 -15.03 9.78 -0.15
CA ARG A 118 -15.59 8.92 -1.19
C ARG A 118 -16.89 9.46 -1.76
N ALA A 119 -17.74 10.03 -0.91
CA ALA A 119 -19.01 10.62 -1.32
C ALA A 119 -18.81 11.93 -2.11
N ARG A 120 -17.83 12.73 -1.71
CA ARG A 120 -17.52 14.01 -2.34
C ARG A 120 -16.68 13.90 -3.60
N GLY A 121 -15.82 12.89 -3.67
CA GLY A 121 -14.78 12.78 -4.69
C GLY A 121 -13.64 13.80 -4.52
N SER A 122 -13.50 14.36 -3.32
CA SER A 122 -12.41 15.31 -2.98
C SER A 122 -12.01 15.17 -1.52
N SER A 123 -10.74 15.42 -1.23
CA SER A 123 -10.23 15.36 0.14
C SER A 123 -10.98 16.32 1.08
N VAL A 124 -11.27 15.87 2.28
CA VAL A 124 -11.84 16.69 3.36
C VAL A 124 -10.75 17.30 4.24
N SER A 125 -9.60 16.65 4.29
CA SER A 125 -8.46 17.17 5.03
C SER A 125 -7.93 18.45 4.39
N PRO A 126 -7.55 19.45 5.18
CA PRO A 126 -6.89 20.64 4.65
C PRO A 126 -5.47 20.36 4.12
N GLY A 127 -4.94 19.18 4.35
CA GLY A 127 -3.62 18.77 3.87
C GLY A 127 -2.59 18.86 4.94
#